data_5a085e8295801981d6365dfbecb887fc
#
_entry.id   5a085e8295801981d6365dfbecb887fc
#
_cell.length_a   1.000
_cell.length_b   1.000
_cell.length_c   1.000
_cell.angle_alpha   90.00
_cell.angle_beta   90.00
_cell.angle_gamma   90.00
#
_symmetry.space_group_name_H-M   'P 1'
#
loop_
_entity.id
_entity.type
_entity.pdbx_description
1 polymer ?
#
loop_
_entity_poly.entity_id
_entity_poly.type
_entity_poly.pdbx_seq_one_letter_code
_entity_poly.pdbx_strand_id
1 'polypeptide(L)'
;MTSKSLAKLIANAALSKKAFDVTTLDLRKLTTMTDYFVVCSVDSDTQARAVADAIKNEALDKGETSVRKEGYSEGRWVLLDFVDVVAHVFHKETREFYNLEKLWGDAKFEYTSDEPAAKAKSVKPKKKPAVRKKAVKK
;
A
#
# COMPACT_ATOMS: atom_id res chain seq x y z
N MET A 1 -17.19 -7.30 -5.30
CA MET A 1 -16.24 -6.18 -5.41
C MET A 1 -15.09 -6.62 -6.30
N THR A 2 -14.68 -5.76 -7.21
CA THR A 2 -13.57 -6.08 -8.11
C THR A 2 -12.24 -5.92 -7.37
N SER A 3 -11.18 -6.50 -7.92
CA SER A 3 -9.86 -6.32 -7.32
C SER A 3 -9.45 -4.85 -7.34
N LYS A 4 -9.80 -4.13 -8.40
CA LYS A 4 -9.48 -2.71 -8.47
C LYS A 4 -10.21 -1.91 -7.39
N SER A 5 -11.48 -2.21 -7.17
CA SER A 5 -12.26 -1.55 -6.12
C SER A 5 -11.71 -1.86 -4.74
N LEU A 6 -11.29 -3.11 -4.53
CA LEU A 6 -10.70 -3.50 -3.27
C LEU A 6 -9.37 -2.79 -3.03
N ALA A 7 -8.54 -2.67 -4.06
CA ALA A 7 -7.27 -1.95 -3.93
C ALA A 7 -7.52 -0.49 -3.54
N LYS A 8 -8.53 0.14 -4.15
CA LYS A 8 -8.87 1.53 -3.80
C LYS A 8 -9.35 1.64 -2.37
N LEU A 9 -10.20 0.71 -1.95
CA LEU A 9 -10.69 0.70 -0.56
C LEU A 9 -9.55 0.57 0.42
N ILE A 10 -8.60 -0.31 0.13
CA ILE A 10 -7.44 -0.53 0.99
C ILE A 10 -6.60 0.75 1.09
N ALA A 11 -6.35 1.39 -0.05
CA ALA A 11 -5.55 2.62 -0.06
C ALA A 11 -6.21 3.71 0.77
N ASN A 12 -7.53 3.87 0.64
CA ASN A 12 -8.25 4.90 1.39
C ASN A 12 -8.32 4.58 2.88
N ALA A 13 -8.46 3.29 3.22
CA ALA A 13 -8.46 2.88 4.62
C ALA A 13 -7.12 3.19 5.27
N ALA A 14 -6.03 2.94 4.54
CA ALA A 14 -4.69 3.24 5.05
C ALA A 14 -4.54 4.74 5.32
N LEU A 15 -4.99 5.57 4.38
CA LEU A 15 -4.92 7.01 4.56
C LEU A 15 -5.73 7.49 5.75
N SER A 16 -6.86 6.86 6.03
CA SER A 16 -7.71 7.26 7.14
C SER A 16 -7.01 7.11 8.49
N LYS A 17 -5.97 6.30 8.55
CA LYS A 17 -5.17 6.10 9.76
C LYS A 17 -3.78 6.71 9.63
N LYS A 18 -3.64 7.69 8.73
CA LYS A 18 -2.44 8.51 8.59
C LYS A 18 -1.25 7.77 7.99
N ALA A 19 -1.46 6.65 7.32
CA ALA A 19 -0.39 6.05 6.53
C ALA A 19 0.02 7.03 5.43
N PHE A 20 1.26 6.95 5.00
CA PHE A 20 1.76 7.85 3.96
C PHE A 20 2.45 7.08 2.86
N ASP A 21 2.74 7.77 1.77
CA ASP A 21 3.33 7.17 0.57
C ASP A 21 2.54 5.94 0.12
N VAL A 22 1.21 6.09 0.09
CA VAL A 22 0.32 4.99 -0.27
C VAL A 22 0.39 4.81 -1.78
N THR A 23 0.85 3.64 -2.20
CA THR A 23 1.12 3.35 -3.60
C THR A 23 0.45 2.04 -3.98
N THR A 24 -0.27 2.05 -5.10
CA THR A 24 -0.86 0.83 -5.66
C THR A 24 -0.05 0.40 -6.87
N LEU A 25 0.38 -0.86 -6.87
CA LEU A 25 1.12 -1.45 -7.98
C LEU A 25 0.18 -2.35 -8.75
N ASP A 26 0.03 -2.09 -10.04
CA ASP A 26 -0.80 -2.91 -10.92
C ASP A 26 0.08 -4.03 -11.48
N LEU A 27 -0.17 -5.23 -11.01
CA LEU A 27 0.65 -6.40 -11.32
C LEU A 27 -0.02 -7.34 -12.34
N ARG A 28 -1.16 -6.94 -12.89
CA ARG A 28 -1.96 -7.85 -13.70
C ARG A 28 -1.23 -8.37 -14.94
N LYS A 29 -0.29 -7.58 -15.47
CA LYS A 29 0.47 -7.99 -16.64
C LYS A 29 1.79 -8.67 -16.31
N LEU A 30 2.16 -8.72 -15.04
CA LEU A 30 3.45 -9.24 -14.62
C LEU A 30 3.36 -10.58 -13.92
N THR A 31 2.22 -10.89 -13.31
CA THR A 31 2.05 -12.13 -12.57
C THR A 31 0.57 -12.51 -12.56
N THR A 32 0.31 -13.81 -12.44
CA THR A 32 -1.05 -14.32 -12.29
C THR A 32 -1.42 -14.57 -10.82
N MET A 33 -0.48 -14.36 -9.89
CA MET A 33 -0.71 -14.68 -8.50
C MET A 33 -1.57 -13.65 -7.77
N THR A 34 -1.48 -12.40 -8.17
CA THR A 34 -2.27 -11.33 -7.56
C THR A 34 -2.42 -10.22 -8.57
N ASP A 35 -3.48 -9.42 -8.42
CA ASP A 35 -3.73 -8.32 -9.34
C ASP A 35 -3.05 -7.02 -8.91
N TYR A 36 -3.04 -6.74 -7.59
CA TYR A 36 -2.51 -5.47 -7.09
C TYR A 36 -1.80 -5.67 -5.77
N PHE A 37 -0.73 -4.91 -5.58
CA PHE A 37 -0.18 -4.63 -4.25
C PHE A 37 -0.59 -3.22 -3.87
N VAL A 38 -0.98 -3.03 -2.61
CA VAL A 38 -1.14 -1.70 -2.04
C VAL A 38 -0.11 -1.56 -0.94
N VAL A 39 0.84 -0.66 -1.12
CA VAL A 39 1.97 -0.50 -0.22
C VAL A 39 1.87 0.86 0.46
N CYS A 40 2.04 0.89 1.76
CA CYS A 40 2.00 2.15 2.49
C CYS A 40 3.05 2.14 3.60
N SER A 41 3.35 3.32 4.11
CA SER A 41 4.35 3.51 5.16
C SER A 41 3.70 4.04 6.42
N VAL A 42 4.26 3.66 7.56
CA VAL A 42 3.83 4.16 8.87
C VAL A 42 5.07 4.52 9.69
N ASP A 43 4.86 5.28 10.77
CA ASP A 43 5.94 5.74 11.62
C ASP A 43 6.19 4.83 12.82
N SER A 44 5.26 3.96 13.16
CA SER A 44 5.40 3.13 14.35
C SER A 44 4.70 1.79 14.15
N ASP A 45 5.06 0.81 14.99
CA ASP A 45 4.41 -0.50 14.95
C ASP A 45 2.96 -0.40 15.40
N THR A 46 2.65 0.49 16.35
CA THR A 46 1.26 0.71 16.78
C THR A 46 0.42 1.22 15.63
N GLN A 47 0.97 2.17 14.87
CA GLN A 47 0.27 2.68 13.69
C GLN A 47 0.09 1.60 12.65
N ALA A 48 1.09 0.75 12.45
CA ALA A 48 0.98 -0.34 11.48
C ALA A 48 -0.21 -1.23 11.80
N ARG A 49 -0.38 -1.58 13.08
CA ARG A 49 -1.50 -2.41 13.49
C ARG A 49 -2.84 -1.69 13.31
N ALA A 50 -2.88 -0.38 13.61
CA ALA A 50 -4.10 0.40 13.41
C ALA A 50 -4.50 0.45 11.94
N VAL A 51 -3.53 0.63 11.05
CA VAL A 51 -3.78 0.64 9.61
C VAL A 51 -4.29 -0.73 9.15
N ALA A 52 -3.63 -1.79 9.61
CA ALA A 52 -4.05 -3.15 9.24
C ALA A 52 -5.46 -3.44 9.69
N ASP A 53 -5.81 -3.02 10.93
CA ASP A 53 -7.16 -3.22 11.45
C ASP A 53 -8.19 -2.45 10.63
N ALA A 54 -7.89 -1.21 10.26
CA ALA A 54 -8.81 -0.41 9.45
C ALA A 54 -9.04 -1.06 8.09
N ILE A 55 -7.98 -1.52 7.45
CA ILE A 55 -8.09 -2.17 6.16
C ILE A 55 -8.98 -3.41 6.27
N LYS A 56 -8.70 -4.25 7.26
CA LYS A 56 -9.45 -5.50 7.43
C LYS A 56 -10.92 -5.20 7.69
N ASN A 57 -11.20 -4.24 8.58
CA ASN A 57 -12.57 -3.95 8.96
C ASN A 57 -13.37 -3.37 7.80
N GLU A 58 -12.77 -2.48 7.02
CA GLU A 58 -13.48 -1.92 5.87
C GLU A 58 -13.72 -2.96 4.79
N ALA A 59 -12.77 -3.86 4.59
CA ALA A 59 -12.95 -4.94 3.63
C ALA A 59 -14.07 -5.88 4.07
N LEU A 60 -14.12 -6.20 5.38
CA LEU A 60 -15.19 -7.03 5.92
C LEU A 60 -16.55 -6.40 5.68
N ASP A 61 -16.68 -5.10 5.86
CA ASP A 61 -17.93 -4.39 5.64
C ASP A 61 -18.42 -4.52 4.21
N LYS A 62 -17.51 -4.78 3.28
CA LYS A 62 -17.86 -4.95 1.86
C LYS A 62 -17.93 -6.42 1.46
N GLY A 63 -17.88 -7.33 2.42
CA GLY A 63 -18.03 -8.74 2.14
C GLY A 63 -16.75 -9.51 1.86
N GLU A 64 -15.59 -8.85 2.00
CA GLU A 64 -14.30 -9.51 1.76
C GLU A 64 -13.84 -10.18 3.05
N THR A 65 -14.17 -11.44 3.20
CA THR A 65 -13.90 -12.17 4.44
C THR A 65 -12.67 -13.05 4.40
N SER A 66 -12.15 -13.34 3.19
CA SER A 66 -10.99 -14.22 3.04
C SER A 66 -9.71 -13.40 3.08
N VAL A 67 -9.18 -13.22 4.29
CA VAL A 67 -7.95 -12.46 4.45
C VAL A 67 -6.98 -13.24 5.33
N ARG A 68 -5.73 -13.30 4.90
CA ARG A 68 -4.63 -13.85 5.69
C ARG A 68 -3.75 -12.71 6.17
N LYS A 69 -3.43 -12.73 7.45
CA LYS A 69 -2.68 -11.64 8.08
C LYS A 69 -1.36 -12.20 8.61
N GLU A 70 -0.25 -11.51 8.29
CA GLU A 70 1.07 -11.88 8.77
C GLU A 70 1.80 -10.66 9.27
N GLY A 71 2.66 -10.83 10.26
CA GLY A 71 3.52 -9.77 10.77
C GLY A 71 2.86 -8.80 11.70
N TYR A 72 1.62 -9.04 12.09
CA TYR A 72 0.82 -8.09 12.87
C TYR A 72 1.45 -7.79 14.23
N SER A 73 1.92 -8.81 14.93
CA SER A 73 2.41 -8.59 16.29
C SER A 73 3.68 -7.74 16.31
N GLU A 74 4.54 -7.88 15.32
CA GLU A 74 5.78 -7.11 15.28
C GLU A 74 5.57 -5.71 14.72
N GLY A 75 4.66 -5.56 13.77
CA GLY A 75 4.30 -4.26 13.23
C GLY A 75 5.32 -3.62 12.32
N ARG A 76 6.33 -4.36 11.88
CA ARG A 76 7.32 -3.81 10.95
C ARG A 76 6.90 -3.95 9.50
N TRP A 77 6.24 -5.04 9.20
CA TRP A 77 5.73 -5.35 7.87
C TRP A 77 4.49 -6.20 8.07
N VAL A 78 3.33 -5.56 8.04
CA VAL A 78 2.07 -6.28 8.20
C VAL A 78 1.52 -6.54 6.80
N LEU A 79 1.28 -7.80 6.52
CA LEU A 79 0.79 -8.23 5.22
C LEU A 79 -0.64 -8.71 5.38
N LEU A 80 -1.54 -8.19 4.53
CA LEU A 80 -2.93 -8.62 4.49
C LEU A 80 -3.20 -9.16 3.10
N ASP A 81 -3.35 -10.46 3.01
CA ASP A 81 -3.48 -11.16 1.72
C ASP A 81 -4.96 -11.45 1.47
N PHE A 82 -5.54 -10.75 0.50
CA PHE A 82 -6.93 -10.93 0.06
C PHE A 82 -7.00 -11.76 -1.23
N VAL A 83 -5.93 -12.44 -1.59
CA VAL A 83 -5.77 -13.25 -2.79
C VAL A 83 -5.51 -12.38 -4.03
N ASP A 84 -6.49 -11.62 -4.48
CA ASP A 84 -6.30 -10.79 -5.68
C ASP A 84 -5.62 -9.46 -5.37
N VAL A 85 -5.61 -9.05 -4.11
CA VAL A 85 -4.95 -7.83 -3.68
C VAL A 85 -4.22 -8.14 -2.39
N VAL A 86 -2.97 -7.70 -2.29
CA VAL A 86 -2.18 -7.87 -1.08
C VAL A 86 -1.79 -6.48 -0.58
N ALA A 87 -2.16 -6.20 0.67
CA ALA A 87 -1.80 -4.95 1.31
C ALA A 87 -0.50 -5.14 2.09
N HIS A 88 0.42 -4.21 1.92
CA HIS A 88 1.71 -4.21 2.62
C HIS A 88 1.80 -2.94 3.44
N VAL A 89 1.74 -3.08 4.76
CA VAL A 89 1.89 -1.95 5.68
C VAL A 89 3.29 -2.03 6.26
N PHE A 90 4.15 -1.10 5.85
CA PHE A 90 5.56 -1.12 6.23
C PHE A 90 5.88 -0.01 7.21
N HIS A 91 6.62 -0.33 8.24
CA HIS A 91 7.38 0.71 8.92
C HIS A 91 8.29 1.37 7.88
N LYS A 92 8.41 2.69 7.92
CA LYS A 92 9.08 3.43 6.83
C LYS A 92 10.49 2.92 6.54
N GLU A 93 11.23 2.56 7.57
CA GLU A 93 12.60 2.07 7.39
C GLU A 93 12.61 0.69 6.76
N THR A 94 11.67 -0.15 7.15
CA THR A 94 11.55 -1.49 6.59
C THR A 94 11.18 -1.43 5.10
N ARG A 95 10.31 -0.48 4.74
CA ARG A 95 9.93 -0.31 3.34
C ARG A 95 11.14 0.00 2.46
N GLU A 96 12.01 0.90 2.94
CA GLU A 96 13.22 1.23 2.20
C GLU A 96 14.12 0.01 2.03
N PHE A 97 14.22 -0.78 3.07
CA PHE A 97 15.11 -1.95 3.04
C PHE A 97 14.66 -2.98 2.01
N TYR A 98 13.37 -3.31 2.02
CA TYR A 98 12.85 -4.34 1.10
C TYR A 98 12.57 -3.79 -0.29
N ASN A 99 12.11 -2.56 -0.39
CA ASN A 99 11.92 -1.84 -1.65
C ASN A 99 11.18 -2.65 -2.70
N LEU A 100 9.92 -2.99 -2.40
CA LEU A 100 9.09 -3.77 -3.33
C LEU A 100 8.89 -3.04 -4.66
N GLU A 101 8.86 -1.72 -4.61
CA GLU A 101 8.67 -0.93 -5.83
C GLU A 101 9.78 -1.18 -6.84
N LYS A 102 11.00 -1.36 -6.35
CA LYS A 102 12.11 -1.67 -7.25
C LYS A 102 11.98 -3.08 -7.83
N LEU A 103 11.59 -4.02 -6.99
CA LEU A 103 11.41 -5.40 -7.42
C LEU A 103 10.36 -5.51 -8.51
N TRP A 104 9.29 -4.73 -8.39
CA TRP A 104 8.19 -4.73 -9.35
C TRP A 104 8.21 -3.47 -10.20
N GLY A 105 9.39 -3.07 -10.66
CA GLY A 105 9.59 -1.78 -11.34
C GLY A 105 8.83 -1.64 -12.65
N ASP A 106 8.44 -2.76 -13.27
CA ASP A 106 7.68 -2.70 -14.52
C ASP A 106 6.18 -2.53 -14.31
N ALA A 107 5.71 -2.53 -13.05
CA ALA A 107 4.30 -2.35 -12.76
C ALA A 107 3.88 -0.91 -12.99
N LYS A 108 2.60 -0.71 -13.23
CA LYS A 108 2.05 0.64 -13.19
C LYS A 108 1.85 1.04 -11.74
N PHE A 109 2.32 2.23 -11.40
CA PHE A 109 2.24 2.75 -10.04
C PHE A 109 1.17 3.82 -9.98
N GLU A 110 0.31 3.76 -8.97
CA GLU A 110 -0.70 4.77 -8.73
C GLU A 110 -0.56 5.24 -7.29
N TYR A 111 -0.35 6.55 -7.10
CA TYR A 111 -0.15 7.13 -5.79
C TYR A 111 -1.47 7.69 -5.28
N THR A 112 -1.81 7.37 -4.04
CA THR A 112 -3.06 7.80 -3.45
C THR A 112 -2.76 8.75 -2.29
N SER A 113 -3.51 9.86 -2.23
CA SER A 113 -3.30 10.89 -1.23
C SER A 113 -4.66 11.38 -0.75
N ASP A 114 -4.73 11.85 0.49
CA ASP A 114 -5.94 12.47 1.00
C ASP A 114 -6.07 13.93 0.57
N GLU A 115 -5.09 14.41 -0.21
CA GLU A 115 -5.13 15.76 -0.73
C GLU A 115 -6.04 15.87 -1.95
N PRO A 116 -6.50 17.07 -2.30
CA PRO A 116 -7.29 17.23 -3.51
C PRO A 116 -6.57 16.68 -4.74
N ALA A 117 -7.34 16.26 -5.73
CA ALA A 117 -6.80 15.62 -6.91
C ALA A 117 -5.72 16.46 -7.62
N ALA A 118 -5.91 17.76 -7.69
CA ALA A 118 -4.93 18.62 -8.34
C ALA A 118 -3.59 18.57 -7.63
N LYS A 119 -3.62 18.54 -6.30
CA LYS A 119 -2.41 18.46 -5.52
C LYS A 119 -1.75 17.11 -5.64
N ALA A 120 -2.55 16.06 -5.67
CA ALA A 120 -2.03 14.71 -5.83
C ALA A 120 -1.24 14.58 -7.14
N LYS A 121 -1.69 15.23 -8.19
CA LYS A 121 -0.97 15.17 -9.45
C LYS A 121 0.39 15.82 -9.38
N SER A 122 0.52 16.89 -8.62
CA SER A 122 1.78 17.60 -8.53
C SER A 122 2.81 16.82 -7.75
N VAL A 123 2.36 15.88 -6.98
CA VAL A 123 3.28 15.10 -6.15
C VAL A 123 4.11 14.13 -6.97
N LYS A 124 3.66 13.79 -8.07
CA LYS A 124 4.28 12.77 -8.82
C LYS A 124 5.51 12.86 -9.32
N PRO A 125 6.14 12.89 -9.30
CA PRO A 125 7.22 12.58 -9.70
C PRO A 125 8.42 12.66 -9.05
N LYS A 126 8.35 12.95 -8.71
CA LYS A 126 9.45 13.12 -8.35
C LYS A 126 10.28 12.30 -7.92
N LYS A 127 9.71 12.28 -8.08
CA LYS A 127 10.41 11.93 -7.82
C LYS A 127 10.83 11.23 -7.69
N LYS A 128 10.44 11.05 -7.82
CA LYS A 128 10.84 10.76 -7.78
C LYS A 128 11.34 10.20 -7.77
N PRO A 129 11.34 9.89 -7.86
CA PRO A 129 11.99 9.59 -7.87
C PRO A 129 12.38 9.03 -7.73
N ALA A 130 12.41 8.95 -7.59
CA ALA A 130 12.92 8.86 -7.47
C ALA A 130 13.24 8.30 -7.12
N VAL A 131 13.16 8.14 -6.94
CA VAL A 131 13.51 8.22 -6.70
C VAL A 131 13.66 8.13 -6.27
N ARG A 132 13.57 8.12 -5.90
CA ARG A 132 13.73 8.61 -5.59
C ARG A 132 14.10 8.64 -5.22
N LYS A 133 14.04 8.52 -4.96
CA LYS A 133 14.30 8.95 -4.68
C LYS A 133 14.56 8.80 -4.25
N LYS A 134 14.43 8.64 -3.95
CA LYS A 134 14.61 8.90 -3.68
C LYS A 134 14.84 8.69 -3.37
N ALA A 135 14.80 8.45 -3.20
CA ALA A 135 15.03 8.72 -3.13
C ALA A 135 15.17 8.75 -2.91
N VAL A 136 14.98 8.62 -2.52
CA VAL A 136 15.16 9.18 -2.45
C VAL A 136 15.24 9.55 -2.18
N LYS A 137 15.20 9.80 -1.71
CA LYS A 137 15.25 10.53 -1.54
C LYS A 137 15.36 10.92 -1.35
N LYS A 138 15.26 10.94 -1.11
CA LYS A 138 15.27 11.57 -1.01
C LYS A 138 15.34 11.76 -0.95
#